data_4b360b4fb0afb11d97e5b077f101a68d
#
_entry.id   4b360b4fb0afb11d97e5b077f101a68d
#
_cell.length_a   1.000
_cell.length_b   1.000
_cell.length_c   1.000
_cell.angle_alpha   90.00
_cell.angle_beta   90.00
_cell.angle_gamma   90.00
#
_symmetry.space_group_name_H-M   'P 1'
#
loop_
_entity.id
_entity.type
_entity.pdbx_description
1 polymer ?
#
loop_
_entity_poly.entity_id
_entity_poly.type
_entity_poly.pdbx_seq_one_letter_code
_entity_poly.pdbx_strand_id
1 'polypeptide(L)'
;MLLSEVVEMADKLKVGVFKLTSCSGCQMVLVHLEESLLEVLKHVELKYFRMVSDDDIPNELLDAALVEGAVTNEEEAMMLKRIRRMSRFLVAAGACAATGGVNAMKNIAPEGEVESTVYPSPEYVRSGKAFGLNEYVKVDAYLYGCPIDKSELVNTLMSLTLR
;
A
#
# COMPACT_ATOMS: atom_id res chain seq x y z
N MET A 1 -6.54 -27.17 27.76
CA MET A 1 -7.72 -26.61 27.08
C MET A 1 -7.98 -25.13 27.43
N LEU A 2 -7.27 -24.54 28.38
CA LEU A 2 -7.46 -23.13 28.81
C LEU A 2 -6.39 -22.14 28.24
N LEU A 3 -5.28 -22.62 27.70
CA LEU A 3 -4.22 -21.76 27.14
C LEU A 3 -4.43 -21.43 25.67
N SER A 4 -5.18 -22.23 24.92
CA SER A 4 -5.49 -21.95 23.50
C SER A 4 -6.60 -20.89 23.35
N GLU A 5 -7.51 -20.77 24.30
CA GLU A 5 -8.59 -19.76 24.27
C GLU A 5 -8.11 -18.37 24.69
N VAL A 6 -7.04 -18.27 25.47
CA VAL A 6 -6.47 -16.97 25.91
C VAL A 6 -5.71 -16.28 24.78
N VAL A 7 -5.18 -17.03 23.80
CA VAL A 7 -4.51 -16.47 22.62
C VAL A 7 -5.52 -15.91 21.59
N GLU A 8 -6.77 -16.35 21.64
CA GLU A 8 -7.84 -15.91 20.72
C GLU A 8 -8.42 -14.52 21.08
N MET A 9 -8.10 -13.99 22.26
CA MET A 9 -8.56 -12.67 22.73
C MET A 9 -7.52 -11.56 22.63
N ALA A 10 -6.34 -11.80 22.04
CA ALA A 10 -5.45 -10.71 21.69
C ALA A 10 -6.04 -9.95 20.51
N ASP A 11 -6.33 -8.64 20.69
CA ASP A 11 -6.80 -7.77 19.61
C ASP A 11 -5.85 -7.87 18.42
N LYS A 12 -6.32 -8.45 17.31
CA LYS A 12 -5.52 -8.58 16.09
C LYS A 12 -5.22 -7.18 15.54
N LEU A 13 -4.03 -7.02 14.99
CA LEU A 13 -3.61 -5.80 14.34
C LEU A 13 -4.52 -5.52 13.11
N LYS A 14 -5.25 -4.43 13.12
CA LYS A 14 -6.13 -4.02 12.01
C LYS A 14 -5.32 -3.41 10.87
N VAL A 15 -5.25 -4.12 9.75
CA VAL A 15 -4.44 -3.71 8.59
C VAL A 15 -5.33 -3.45 7.38
N GLY A 16 -5.09 -2.32 6.71
CA GLY A 16 -5.62 -2.04 5.39
C GLY A 16 -4.51 -2.08 4.33
N VAL A 17 -4.78 -2.72 3.20
CA VAL A 17 -3.89 -2.76 2.04
C VAL A 17 -4.49 -1.93 0.92
N PHE A 18 -3.82 -0.86 0.55
CA PHE A 18 -4.30 0.14 -0.39
C PHE A 18 -3.42 0.20 -1.64
N LYS A 19 -4.04 0.56 -2.76
CA LYS A 19 -3.39 0.71 -4.05
C LYS A 19 -3.63 2.10 -4.61
N LEU A 20 -2.55 2.73 -5.07
CA LEU A 20 -2.55 3.89 -5.96
C LEU A 20 -2.04 3.46 -7.34
N THR A 21 -1.48 4.36 -8.13
CA THR A 21 -0.95 4.00 -9.46
C THR A 21 0.23 3.04 -9.35
N SER A 22 -0.01 1.77 -9.72
CA SER A 22 0.98 0.68 -9.68
C SER A 22 0.56 -0.52 -10.51
N CYS A 23 1.46 -1.48 -10.67
CA CYS A 23 1.21 -2.76 -11.33
C CYS A 23 0.57 -3.82 -10.41
N SER A 24 0.36 -3.53 -9.11
CA SER A 24 -0.11 -4.45 -8.07
C SER A 24 0.89 -5.58 -7.68
N GLY A 25 2.14 -5.49 -8.13
CA GLY A 25 3.16 -6.51 -7.85
C GLY A 25 3.44 -6.69 -6.35
N CYS A 26 3.45 -5.60 -5.58
CA CYS A 26 3.67 -5.68 -4.14
C CYS A 26 2.49 -6.31 -3.41
N GLN A 27 1.25 -6.07 -3.85
CA GLN A 27 0.07 -6.74 -3.32
C GLN A 27 0.05 -8.23 -3.67
N MET A 28 0.53 -8.60 -4.87
CA MET A 28 0.68 -10.01 -5.25
C MET A 28 1.67 -10.75 -4.35
N VAL A 29 2.72 -10.09 -3.87
CA VAL A 29 3.63 -10.69 -2.88
C VAL A 29 2.88 -11.07 -1.60
N LEU A 30 1.97 -10.21 -1.12
CA LEU A 30 1.15 -10.51 0.06
C LEU A 30 0.21 -11.70 -0.19
N VAL A 31 -0.43 -11.78 -1.37
CA VAL A 31 -1.31 -12.91 -1.73
C VAL A 31 -0.52 -14.23 -1.83
N HIS A 32 0.73 -14.17 -2.31
CA HIS A 32 1.59 -15.34 -2.50
C HIS A 32 2.53 -15.61 -1.30
N LEU A 33 2.14 -15.22 -0.09
CA LEU A 33 2.90 -15.57 1.13
C LEU A 33 2.81 -17.07 1.50
N GLU A 34 1.87 -17.81 0.86
CA GLU A 34 1.70 -19.26 1.05
C GLU A 34 1.48 -19.61 2.54
N GLU A 35 2.30 -20.50 3.10
CA GLU A 35 2.18 -20.91 4.50
C GLU A 35 2.37 -19.74 5.48
N SER A 36 3.23 -18.78 5.15
CA SER A 36 3.45 -17.58 5.96
C SER A 36 2.21 -16.69 6.06
N LEU A 37 1.29 -16.74 5.09
CA LEU A 37 0.03 -15.97 5.14
C LEU A 37 -0.83 -16.42 6.33
N LEU A 38 -0.95 -17.72 6.56
CA LEU A 38 -1.75 -18.26 7.67
C LEU A 38 -1.17 -17.84 9.02
N GLU A 39 0.16 -17.77 9.13
CA GLU A 39 0.81 -17.28 10.35
C GLU A 39 0.54 -15.79 10.58
N VAL A 40 0.67 -14.97 9.53
CA VAL A 40 0.35 -13.54 9.60
C VAL A 40 -1.11 -13.31 10.00
N LEU A 41 -2.07 -14.05 9.42
CA LEU A 41 -3.50 -13.91 9.70
C LEU A 41 -3.92 -14.34 11.13
N LYS A 42 -3.07 -15.04 11.87
CA LYS A 42 -3.30 -15.27 13.31
C LYS A 42 -3.20 -13.98 14.12
N HIS A 43 -2.35 -13.05 13.68
CA HIS A 43 -1.99 -11.82 14.40
C HIS A 43 -2.57 -10.55 13.72
N VAL A 44 -2.96 -10.65 12.46
CA VAL A 44 -3.43 -9.55 11.63
C VAL A 44 -4.87 -9.78 11.20
N GLU A 45 -5.70 -8.76 11.31
CA GLU A 45 -7.04 -8.69 10.74
C GLU A 45 -7.00 -7.76 9.52
N LEU A 46 -7.21 -8.31 8.32
CA LEU A 46 -7.29 -7.53 7.09
C LEU A 46 -8.65 -6.86 6.99
N LYS A 47 -8.68 -5.55 7.24
CA LYS A 47 -9.90 -4.71 7.20
C LYS A 47 -10.21 -4.19 5.81
N TYR A 48 -9.21 -4.11 4.96
CA TYR A 48 -9.37 -3.66 3.57
C TYR A 48 -8.25 -4.25 2.72
N PHE A 49 -8.62 -4.96 1.68
CA PHE A 49 -7.69 -5.46 0.66
C PHE A 49 -8.44 -5.73 -0.63
N ARG A 50 -8.51 -4.74 -1.51
CA ARG A 50 -9.31 -4.77 -2.75
C ARG A 50 -9.00 -5.93 -3.70
N MET A 51 -7.82 -6.54 -3.57
CA MET A 51 -7.41 -7.68 -4.38
C MET A 51 -8.13 -8.99 -4.01
N VAL A 52 -8.64 -9.08 -2.79
CA VAL A 52 -9.28 -10.30 -2.25
C VAL A 52 -10.72 -10.06 -1.78
N SER A 53 -11.15 -8.81 -1.64
CA SER A 53 -12.49 -8.46 -1.16
C SER A 53 -13.00 -7.18 -1.84
N ASP A 54 -14.31 -7.11 -2.06
CA ASP A 54 -15.01 -5.93 -2.58
C ASP A 54 -15.50 -4.97 -1.49
N ASP A 55 -15.01 -5.13 -0.27
CA ASP A 55 -15.40 -4.28 0.85
C ASP A 55 -15.06 -2.81 0.60
N ASP A 56 -15.88 -1.93 1.15
CA ASP A 56 -15.61 -0.51 1.17
C ASP A 56 -14.45 -0.15 2.11
N ILE A 57 -13.82 1.00 1.87
CA ILE A 57 -12.80 1.53 2.77
C ILE A 57 -13.41 1.70 4.16
N PRO A 58 -12.85 1.07 5.20
CA PRO A 58 -13.44 1.10 6.54
C PRO A 58 -13.51 2.53 7.09
N ASN A 59 -14.52 2.78 7.93
CA ASN A 59 -14.67 4.04 8.67
C ASN A 59 -14.07 3.97 10.09
N GLU A 60 -13.25 2.95 10.35
CA GLU A 60 -12.58 2.76 11.64
C GLU A 60 -11.09 3.09 11.55
N LEU A 61 -10.45 3.30 12.70
CA LEU A 61 -9.02 3.53 12.78
C LEU A 61 -8.28 2.20 12.54
N LEU A 62 -7.35 2.22 11.59
CA LEU A 62 -6.44 1.11 11.32
C LEU A 62 -5.17 1.25 12.16
N ASP A 63 -4.64 0.13 12.62
CA ASP A 63 -3.33 0.11 13.27
C ASP A 63 -2.22 0.31 12.25
N ALA A 64 -2.35 -0.31 11.06
CA ALA A 64 -1.42 -0.09 9.95
C ALA A 64 -2.14 0.01 8.60
N ALA A 65 -1.62 0.88 7.73
CA ALA A 65 -1.95 0.94 6.32
C ALA A 65 -0.71 0.59 5.50
N LEU A 66 -0.81 -0.45 4.68
CA LEU A 66 0.16 -0.80 3.67
C LEU A 66 -0.27 -0.17 2.35
N VAL A 67 0.49 0.76 1.82
CA VAL A 67 0.11 1.52 0.61
C VAL A 67 1.12 1.25 -0.50
N GLU A 68 0.63 0.67 -1.60
CA GLU A 68 1.38 0.44 -2.83
C GLU A 68 1.03 1.51 -3.86
N GLY A 69 2.02 1.93 -4.65
CA GLY A 69 1.82 2.80 -5.79
C GLY A 69 2.30 4.23 -5.60
N ALA A 70 2.44 4.92 -6.73
CA ALA A 70 2.79 6.33 -6.80
C ALA A 70 1.52 7.19 -6.80
N VAL A 71 1.65 8.44 -6.39
CA VAL A 71 0.60 9.46 -6.56
C VAL A 71 0.81 10.13 -7.91
N THR A 72 -0.21 10.08 -8.79
CA THR A 72 -0.15 10.63 -10.15
C THR A 72 -1.22 11.67 -10.44
N ASN A 73 -2.19 11.84 -9.54
CA ASN A 73 -3.30 12.79 -9.69
C ASN A 73 -3.82 13.25 -8.31
N GLU A 74 -4.71 14.25 -8.33
CA GLU A 74 -5.26 14.83 -7.10
C GLU A 74 -6.18 13.88 -6.34
N GLU A 75 -6.91 13.01 -7.03
CA GLU A 75 -7.81 12.02 -6.40
C GLU A 75 -7.00 11.05 -5.54
N GLU A 76 -5.87 10.57 -6.06
CA GLU A 76 -4.94 9.70 -5.31
C GLU A 76 -4.29 10.45 -4.13
N ALA A 77 -3.93 11.72 -4.31
CA ALA A 77 -3.40 12.53 -3.22
C ALA A 77 -4.42 12.72 -2.09
N MET A 78 -5.70 12.95 -2.43
CA MET A 78 -6.78 13.05 -1.44
C MET A 78 -7.03 11.70 -0.76
N MET A 79 -7.04 10.61 -1.53
CA MET A 79 -7.15 9.24 -1.01
C MET A 79 -6.03 8.93 -0.02
N LEU A 80 -4.79 9.21 -0.38
CA LEU A 80 -3.62 8.99 0.48
C LEU A 80 -3.71 9.78 1.80
N LYS A 81 -4.13 11.05 1.74
CA LYS A 81 -4.36 11.87 2.94
C LYS A 81 -5.48 11.29 3.82
N ARG A 82 -6.53 10.70 3.22
CA ARG A 82 -7.57 9.99 3.96
C ARG A 82 -7.00 8.75 4.64
N ILE A 83 -6.27 7.92 3.91
CA ILE A 83 -5.61 6.71 4.44
C ILE A 83 -4.68 7.09 5.61
N ARG A 84 -3.86 8.14 5.48
CA ARG A 84 -2.98 8.60 6.56
C ARG A 84 -3.75 8.99 7.83
N ARG A 85 -4.88 9.67 7.70
CA ARG A 85 -5.70 10.08 8.86
C ARG A 85 -6.36 8.91 9.58
N MET A 86 -6.67 7.83 8.86
CA MET A 86 -7.32 6.65 9.43
C MET A 86 -6.34 5.55 9.84
N SER A 87 -5.03 5.75 9.74
CA SER A 87 -4.02 4.77 10.11
C SER A 87 -3.05 5.33 11.15
N ARG A 88 -2.73 4.54 12.17
CA ARG A 88 -1.70 4.87 13.17
C ARG A 88 -0.31 4.80 12.56
N PHE A 89 -0.07 3.79 11.73
CA PHE A 89 1.21 3.52 11.09
C PHE A 89 0.99 3.37 9.57
N LEU A 90 1.79 4.07 8.75
CA LEU A 90 1.72 4.01 7.30
C LEU A 90 3.02 3.48 6.73
N VAL A 91 2.90 2.38 5.99
CA VAL A 91 4.02 1.71 5.31
C VAL A 91 3.91 1.95 3.81
N ALA A 92 4.95 2.52 3.22
CA ALA A 92 5.09 2.61 1.77
C ALA A 92 5.63 1.30 1.21
N ALA A 93 4.84 0.60 0.40
CA ALA A 93 5.18 -0.70 -0.15
C ALA A 93 5.67 -0.60 -1.60
N GLY A 94 6.95 -0.88 -1.78
CA GLY A 94 7.61 -0.94 -3.07
C GLY A 94 8.16 0.39 -3.59
N ALA A 95 8.96 0.31 -4.64
CA ALA A 95 9.62 1.45 -5.26
C ALA A 95 8.64 2.54 -5.72
N CYS A 96 7.45 2.16 -6.21
CA CYS A 96 6.43 3.13 -6.62
C CYS A 96 5.98 4.00 -5.45
N ALA A 97 5.68 3.40 -4.30
CA ALA A 97 5.29 4.12 -3.10
C ALA A 97 6.43 4.94 -2.49
N ALA A 98 7.66 4.44 -2.54
CA ALA A 98 8.82 5.09 -1.95
C ALA A 98 9.30 6.32 -2.75
N THR A 99 9.34 6.22 -4.08
CA THR A 99 10.02 7.23 -4.94
C THR A 99 9.26 7.57 -6.22
N GLY A 100 8.06 7.03 -6.42
CA GLY A 100 7.34 7.07 -7.70
C GLY A 100 7.71 5.91 -8.64
N GLY A 101 8.85 5.22 -8.40
CA GLY A 101 9.27 4.04 -9.15
C GLY A 101 9.32 4.26 -10.67
N VAL A 102 8.92 3.24 -11.43
CA VAL A 102 8.84 3.31 -12.90
C VAL A 102 7.91 4.42 -13.38
N ASN A 103 6.84 4.72 -12.64
CA ASN A 103 5.91 5.79 -13.02
C ASN A 103 6.57 7.17 -13.04
N ALA A 104 7.61 7.40 -12.23
CA ALA A 104 8.34 8.65 -12.17
C ALA A 104 9.28 8.87 -13.36
N MET A 105 9.51 7.87 -14.21
CA MET A 105 10.35 8.03 -15.42
C MET A 105 9.79 9.12 -16.35
N LYS A 106 8.49 9.26 -16.44
CA LYS A 106 7.85 10.32 -17.25
C LYS A 106 8.13 11.74 -16.73
N ASN A 107 8.51 11.89 -15.48
CA ASN A 107 8.80 13.22 -14.89
C ASN A 107 10.01 13.91 -15.52
N ILE A 108 10.87 13.17 -16.24
CA ILE A 108 12.07 13.67 -16.94
C ILE A 108 11.68 14.46 -18.17
N ALA A 109 10.57 14.11 -18.84
CA ALA A 109 10.08 14.79 -20.02
C ALA A 109 9.24 16.02 -19.66
N PRO A 110 9.12 17.01 -20.56
CA PRO A 110 8.15 18.09 -20.42
C PRO A 110 6.73 17.56 -20.24
N GLU A 111 5.93 18.31 -19.51
CA GLU A 111 4.53 17.94 -19.22
C GLU A 111 3.70 17.80 -20.50
N GLY A 112 2.98 16.70 -20.63
CA GLY A 112 2.14 16.39 -21.80
C GLY A 112 2.90 15.81 -23.00
N GLU A 113 4.24 15.82 -23.03
CA GLU A 113 5.01 15.30 -24.17
C GLU A 113 4.90 13.77 -24.25
N VAL A 114 5.01 13.08 -23.11
CA VAL A 114 4.91 11.61 -23.08
C VAL A 114 3.52 11.18 -23.49
N GLU A 115 2.50 11.81 -22.93
CA GLU A 115 1.10 11.50 -23.21
C GLU A 115 0.76 11.72 -24.69
N SER A 116 1.21 12.84 -25.28
CA SER A 116 0.98 13.14 -26.69
C SER A 116 1.73 12.21 -27.65
N THR A 117 2.86 11.64 -27.20
CA THR A 117 3.63 10.68 -28.00
C THR A 117 3.01 9.28 -27.97
N VAL A 118 2.45 8.89 -26.83
CA VAL A 118 1.97 7.52 -26.58
C VAL A 118 0.49 7.35 -26.95
N TYR A 119 -0.34 8.36 -26.70
CA TYR A 119 -1.80 8.26 -26.85
C TYR A 119 -2.31 9.09 -28.02
N PRO A 120 -3.18 8.51 -28.88
CA PRO A 120 -3.84 9.26 -29.96
C PRO A 120 -4.71 10.42 -29.48
N SER A 121 -5.25 10.29 -28.24
CA SER A 121 -6.15 11.27 -27.60
C SER A 121 -5.67 11.57 -26.18
N PRO A 122 -4.57 12.33 -26.03
CA PRO A 122 -3.94 12.59 -24.73
C PRO A 122 -4.83 13.40 -23.78
N GLU A 123 -5.84 14.11 -24.28
CA GLU A 123 -6.81 14.87 -23.49
C GLU A 123 -7.64 14.03 -22.53
N TYR A 124 -7.72 12.71 -22.74
CA TYR A 124 -8.38 11.78 -21.83
C TYR A 124 -7.46 11.20 -20.76
N VAL A 125 -6.14 11.45 -20.84
CA VAL A 125 -5.17 10.97 -19.87
C VAL A 125 -5.15 11.92 -18.66
N ARG A 126 -5.59 11.41 -17.50
CA ARG A 126 -5.68 12.20 -16.26
C ARG A 126 -4.49 12.00 -15.31
N SER A 127 -3.34 11.66 -15.83
CA SER A 127 -2.16 11.45 -14.99
C SER A 127 -1.14 12.57 -15.17
N GLY A 128 -0.81 13.24 -14.08
CA GLY A 128 0.30 14.20 -14.00
C GLY A 128 1.64 13.52 -13.70
N LYS A 129 2.57 14.27 -13.14
CA LYS A 129 3.84 13.75 -12.61
C LYS A 129 3.59 12.74 -11.50
N ALA A 130 4.46 11.74 -11.41
CA ALA A 130 4.35 10.66 -10.43
C ALA A 130 5.35 10.88 -9.29
N PHE A 131 4.88 10.82 -8.05
CA PHE A 131 5.69 11.04 -6.86
C PHE A 131 5.49 9.92 -5.83
N GLY A 132 6.48 9.75 -4.95
CA GLY A 132 6.35 8.89 -3.78
C GLY A 132 5.37 9.44 -2.74
N LEU A 133 4.95 8.59 -1.81
CA LEU A 133 3.96 8.95 -0.79
C LEU A 133 4.43 10.04 0.15
N ASN A 134 5.75 10.10 0.41
CA ASN A 134 6.39 11.05 1.32
C ASN A 134 6.25 12.51 0.88
N GLU A 135 5.99 12.77 -0.40
CA GLU A 135 5.71 14.13 -0.90
C GLU A 135 4.35 14.68 -0.42
N TYR A 136 3.45 13.81 0.03
CA TYR A 136 2.08 14.19 0.40
C TYR A 136 1.74 13.94 1.86
N VAL A 137 2.33 12.91 2.49
CA VAL A 137 2.04 12.50 3.86
C VAL A 137 3.30 11.98 4.56
N LYS A 138 3.28 11.98 5.89
CA LYS A 138 4.31 11.29 6.68
C LYS A 138 4.20 9.79 6.48
N VAL A 139 5.29 9.17 6.02
CA VAL A 139 5.48 7.72 5.94
C VAL A 139 6.28 7.26 7.16
N ASP A 140 5.84 6.19 7.81
CA ASP A 140 6.47 5.71 9.05
C ASP A 140 7.49 4.59 8.79
N ALA A 141 7.30 3.80 7.69
CA ALA A 141 8.25 2.79 7.24
C ALA A 141 8.18 2.57 5.73
N TYR A 142 9.26 2.02 5.18
CA TYR A 142 9.39 1.71 3.76
C TYR A 142 9.77 0.25 3.58
N LEU A 143 9.07 -0.44 2.70
CA LEU A 143 9.46 -1.72 2.13
C LEU A 143 9.97 -1.45 0.71
N TYR A 144 11.26 -1.56 0.51
CA TYR A 144 11.85 -1.30 -0.80
C TYR A 144 11.77 -2.53 -1.70
N GLY A 145 11.83 -2.31 -3.01
CA GLY A 145 11.83 -3.38 -4.02
C GLY A 145 10.80 -3.16 -5.13
N CYS A 146 10.93 -3.94 -6.19
CA CYS A 146 9.98 -3.97 -7.31
C CYS A 146 9.88 -5.41 -7.85
N PRO A 147 9.03 -6.24 -7.21
CA PRO A 147 8.24 -5.99 -6.00
C PRO A 147 9.05 -6.05 -4.69
N ILE A 148 8.36 -5.84 -3.55
CA ILE A 148 8.94 -5.97 -2.20
C ILE A 148 9.35 -7.42 -1.88
N ASP A 149 10.26 -7.58 -0.93
CA ASP A 149 10.66 -8.91 -0.43
C ASP A 149 9.64 -9.51 0.53
N LYS A 150 9.36 -10.82 0.39
CA LYS A 150 8.38 -11.56 1.21
C LYS A 150 8.76 -11.55 2.70
N SER A 151 10.03 -11.79 3.00
CA SER A 151 10.52 -11.89 4.38
C SER A 151 10.47 -10.53 5.07
N GLU A 152 10.85 -9.46 4.35
CA GLU A 152 10.79 -8.10 4.86
C GLU A 152 9.34 -7.66 5.16
N LEU A 153 8.38 -8.03 4.29
CA LEU A 153 6.96 -7.80 4.51
C LEU A 153 6.46 -8.49 5.78
N VAL A 154 6.73 -9.80 5.92
CA VAL A 154 6.32 -10.58 7.09
C VAL A 154 6.94 -10.01 8.36
N ASN A 155 8.25 -9.75 8.37
CA ASN A 155 8.95 -9.18 9.53
C ASN A 155 8.37 -7.82 9.92
N THR A 156 8.02 -6.97 8.94
CA THR A 156 7.41 -5.67 9.20
C THR A 156 6.04 -5.82 9.86
N LEU A 157 5.15 -6.67 9.30
CA LEU A 157 3.84 -6.92 9.88
C LEU A 157 3.96 -7.50 11.30
N MET A 158 4.82 -8.49 11.51
CA MET A 158 5.03 -9.11 12.83
C MET A 158 5.63 -8.12 13.84
N SER A 159 6.52 -7.22 13.43
CA SER A 159 7.06 -6.19 14.32
C SER A 159 6.01 -5.19 14.82
N LEU A 160 4.97 -4.95 14.04
CA LEU A 160 3.86 -4.07 14.41
C LEU A 160 2.91 -4.72 15.44
N THR A 161 2.86 -6.05 15.51
CA THR A 161 2.04 -6.77 16.52
C THR A 161 2.65 -6.73 17.91
N LEU A 162 3.92 -6.37 18.03
CA LEU A 162 4.66 -6.31 19.30
C LEU A 162 4.62 -4.92 19.96
N ARG A 163 3.93 -3.96 19.36
CA ARG A 163 3.78 -2.57 19.84
C ARG A 163 2.43 -2.35 20.49
#